data_0a1347787836c71f9f78a22be3cf3db3
#
_entry.id   0a1347787836c71f9f78a22be3cf3db3
#
_cell.length_a   1.000
_cell.length_b   1.000
_cell.length_c   1.000
_cell.angle_alpha   90.00
_cell.angle_beta   90.00
_cell.angle_gamma   90.00
#
_symmetry.space_group_name_H-M   'P 1'
#
loop_
_entity.id
_entity.type
_entity.pdbx_description
1 polymer ?
#
loop_
_entity_poly.entity_id
_entity_poly.type
_entity_poly.pdbx_seq_one_letter_code
_entity_poly.pdbx_strand_id
1 'polypeptide(L)'
;PEVIRKPLIWAQAGIIICAYCGYKALDNYSLYAVDVLGMNEIDAAKFANYGAYIRPLACVMAGLIADRFGSARSIIVLFALLVASFGVLAVSAPDTTSLTIMYGNVFVTFFAVYALRGIYYALLEETHTPKHLTGASVAVIAFIGYSPEAFFGPVTGRILDANPGIAGHQNFMLIPAAVSVLGGLITLSL
;
A
#
# COMPACT_ATOMS: atom_id res chain seq x y z
N PRO A 1 -19.39 -10.02 -20.13
CA PRO A 1 -18.79 -11.37 -20.14
C PRO A 1 -17.37 -11.40 -20.72
N GLU A 2 -17.06 -10.55 -21.70
CA GLU A 2 -15.74 -10.55 -22.39
C GLU A 2 -14.60 -10.08 -21.49
N VAL A 3 -14.81 -9.04 -20.68
CA VAL A 3 -13.82 -8.48 -19.72
C VAL A 3 -13.35 -9.55 -18.71
N ILE A 4 -14.28 -10.29 -18.12
CA ILE A 4 -14.00 -11.28 -17.07
C ILE A 4 -13.18 -12.47 -17.58
N ARG A 5 -13.19 -12.73 -18.90
CA ARG A 5 -12.44 -13.83 -19.52
C ARG A 5 -10.96 -13.52 -19.74
N LYS A 6 -10.55 -12.26 -19.60
CA LYS A 6 -9.15 -11.84 -19.82
C LYS A 6 -8.34 -12.06 -18.54
N PRO A 7 -7.29 -12.92 -18.54
CA PRO A 7 -6.46 -13.16 -17.36
C PRO A 7 -5.78 -11.89 -16.86
N LEU A 8 -5.49 -10.96 -17.76
CA LEU A 8 -4.90 -9.67 -17.47
C LEU A 8 -5.74 -8.83 -16.49
N ILE A 9 -7.08 -8.88 -16.60
CA ILE A 9 -8.00 -8.17 -15.69
C ILE A 9 -7.88 -8.70 -14.26
N TRP A 10 -7.75 -10.01 -14.11
CA TRP A 10 -7.57 -10.64 -12.80
C TRP A 10 -6.20 -10.34 -12.18
N ALA A 11 -5.14 -10.35 -13.01
CA ALA A 11 -3.80 -9.97 -12.55
C ALA A 11 -3.78 -8.52 -12.07
N GLN A 12 -4.40 -7.61 -12.82
CA GLN A 12 -4.48 -6.21 -12.43
C GLN A 12 -5.37 -5.98 -11.19
N ALA A 13 -6.49 -6.70 -11.08
CA ALA A 13 -7.30 -6.68 -9.85
C ALA A 13 -6.47 -7.17 -8.65
N GLY A 14 -5.67 -8.22 -8.81
CA GLY A 14 -4.74 -8.71 -7.80
C GLY A 14 -3.69 -7.68 -7.38
N ILE A 15 -3.10 -6.96 -8.33
CA ILE A 15 -2.17 -5.85 -8.05
C ILE A 15 -2.86 -4.77 -7.22
N ILE A 16 -4.10 -4.40 -7.57
CA ILE A 16 -4.84 -3.37 -6.84
C ILE A 16 -5.25 -3.85 -5.45
N ILE A 17 -5.65 -5.12 -5.27
CA ILE A 17 -5.87 -5.70 -3.93
C ILE A 17 -4.61 -5.52 -3.07
N CYS A 18 -3.45 -5.90 -3.60
CA CYS A 18 -2.19 -5.79 -2.87
C CYS A 18 -1.84 -4.33 -2.52
N ALA A 19 -1.98 -3.42 -3.48
CA ALA A 19 -1.76 -1.99 -3.27
C ALA A 19 -2.76 -1.41 -2.25
N TYR A 20 -4.01 -1.85 -2.30
CA TYR A 20 -5.06 -1.39 -1.40
C TYR A 20 -4.89 -1.89 0.04
N CYS A 21 -4.37 -3.11 0.24
CA CYS A 21 -3.97 -3.58 1.56
C CYS A 21 -2.90 -2.67 2.19
N GLY A 22 -1.89 -2.26 1.40
CA GLY A 22 -0.91 -1.27 1.85
C GLY A 22 -1.53 0.07 2.23
N TYR A 23 -2.52 0.53 1.47
CA TYR A 23 -3.27 1.74 1.80
C TYR A 23 -4.08 1.59 3.09
N LYS A 24 -4.78 0.48 3.28
CA LYS A 24 -5.53 0.22 4.51
C LYS A 24 -4.63 0.07 5.74
N ALA A 25 -3.39 -0.34 5.57
CA ALA A 25 -2.42 -0.36 6.66
C ALA A 25 -2.16 1.05 7.23
N LEU A 26 -2.29 2.11 6.42
CA LEU A 26 -2.11 3.49 6.89
C LEU A 26 -3.13 3.92 7.95
N ASP A 27 -4.32 3.33 7.96
CA ASP A 27 -5.37 3.64 8.93
C ASP A 27 -4.93 3.34 10.38
N ASN A 28 -3.94 2.45 10.56
CA ASN A 28 -3.41 2.06 11.86
C ASN A 28 -2.20 2.89 12.32
N TYR A 29 -1.74 3.87 11.51
CA TYR A 29 -0.54 4.64 11.86
C TYR A 29 -0.75 5.61 13.03
N SER A 30 -1.98 6.07 13.29
CA SER A 30 -2.25 6.83 14.53
C SER A 30 -2.07 5.96 15.75
N LEU A 31 -2.58 4.73 15.73
CA LEU A 31 -2.41 3.77 16.84
C LEU A 31 -0.94 3.37 16.99
N TYR A 32 -0.25 3.11 15.89
CA TYR A 32 1.21 2.86 15.89
C TYR A 32 1.99 4.02 16.55
N ALA A 33 1.61 5.25 16.25
CA ALA A 33 2.26 6.42 16.82
C ALA A 33 2.03 6.55 18.32
N VAL A 34 0.87 6.15 18.84
CA VAL A 34 0.59 6.11 20.28
C VAL A 34 1.38 4.96 20.93
N ASP A 35 1.21 3.73 20.44
CA ASP A 35 1.67 2.52 21.12
C ASP A 35 3.18 2.31 20.99
N VAL A 36 3.77 2.72 19.85
CA VAL A 36 5.17 2.44 19.53
C VAL A 36 6.04 3.69 19.63
N LEU A 37 5.56 4.85 19.12
CA LEU A 37 6.33 6.09 19.15
C LEU A 37 6.11 6.92 20.42
N GLY A 38 5.20 6.50 21.30
CA GLY A 38 4.92 7.14 22.60
C GLY A 38 4.26 8.51 22.48
N MET A 39 3.56 8.78 21.36
CA MET A 39 2.83 10.04 21.17
C MET A 39 1.53 10.04 21.96
N ASN A 40 1.05 11.23 22.35
CA ASN A 40 -0.32 11.37 22.81
C ASN A 40 -1.29 11.25 21.60
N GLU A 41 -2.55 10.91 21.86
CA GLU A 41 -3.58 10.65 20.82
C GLU A 41 -3.75 11.81 19.84
N ILE A 42 -3.69 13.06 20.33
CA ILE A 42 -3.86 14.27 19.51
C ILE A 42 -2.69 14.43 18.54
N ASP A 43 -1.46 14.25 19.01
CA ASP A 43 -0.28 14.41 18.18
C ASP A 43 -0.07 13.23 17.24
N ALA A 44 -0.46 12.01 17.67
CA ALA A 44 -0.51 10.83 16.80
C ALA A 44 -1.50 11.00 15.63
N ALA A 45 -2.70 11.54 15.90
CA ALA A 45 -3.67 11.86 14.85
C ALA A 45 -3.15 12.94 13.88
N LYS A 46 -2.49 13.98 14.39
CA LYS A 46 -1.83 15.01 13.55
C LYS A 46 -0.71 14.41 12.71
N PHE A 47 0.12 13.55 13.29
CA PHE A 47 1.22 12.87 12.60
C PHE A 47 0.73 12.05 11.41
N ALA A 48 -0.30 11.21 11.61
CA ALA A 48 -0.92 10.45 10.53
C ALA A 48 -1.53 11.37 9.46
N ASN A 49 -2.16 12.47 9.86
CA ASN A 49 -2.73 13.47 8.95
C ASN A 49 -1.65 14.18 8.12
N TYR A 50 -0.51 14.54 8.74
CA TYR A 50 0.62 15.13 8.00
C TYR A 50 1.19 14.15 6.95
N GLY A 51 1.22 12.85 7.26
CA GLY A 51 1.54 11.82 6.27
C GLY A 51 0.62 11.85 5.05
N ALA A 52 -0.67 12.12 5.25
CA ALA A 52 -1.63 12.21 4.16
C ALA A 52 -1.41 13.41 3.22
N TYR A 53 -0.80 14.51 3.67
CA TYR A 53 -0.47 15.65 2.81
C TYR A 53 0.62 15.35 1.77
N ILE A 54 1.37 14.26 1.92
CA ILE A 54 2.33 13.79 0.91
C ILE A 54 1.61 13.30 -0.35
N ARG A 55 0.34 12.95 -0.27
CA ARG A 55 -0.43 12.31 -1.35
C ARG A 55 -0.36 13.04 -2.69
N PRO A 56 -0.62 14.35 -2.81
CA PRO A 56 -0.56 15.03 -4.10
C PRO A 56 0.84 14.96 -4.72
N LEU A 57 1.88 15.17 -3.91
CA LEU A 57 3.27 15.10 -4.35
C LEU A 57 3.64 13.69 -4.81
N ALA A 58 3.28 12.67 -4.04
CA ALA A 58 3.55 11.27 -4.36
C ALA A 58 2.88 10.85 -5.67
N CYS A 59 1.60 11.22 -5.87
CA CYS A 59 0.88 10.90 -7.10
C CYS A 59 1.50 11.55 -8.34
N VAL A 60 1.86 12.85 -8.26
CA VAL A 60 2.48 13.57 -9.39
C VAL A 60 3.86 12.98 -9.71
N MET A 61 4.70 12.78 -8.70
CA MET A 61 6.03 12.19 -8.92
C MET A 61 5.94 10.77 -9.50
N ALA A 62 5.02 9.96 -9.00
CA ALA A 62 4.82 8.60 -9.53
C ALA A 62 4.35 8.62 -10.98
N GLY A 63 3.44 9.53 -11.36
CA GLY A 63 3.01 9.72 -12.74
C GLY A 63 4.19 10.05 -13.65
N LEU A 64 4.98 11.10 -13.31
CA LEU A 64 6.15 11.50 -14.08
C LEU A 64 7.20 10.38 -14.22
N ILE A 65 7.40 9.59 -13.18
CA ILE A 65 8.31 8.43 -13.20
C ILE A 65 7.74 7.33 -14.10
N ALA A 66 6.45 7.04 -13.98
CA ALA A 66 5.78 6.04 -14.79
C ALA A 66 5.78 6.39 -16.27
N ASP A 67 5.56 7.66 -16.62
CA ASP A 67 5.63 8.16 -18.00
C ASP A 67 7.03 7.98 -18.62
N ARG A 68 8.08 8.08 -17.79
CA ARG A 68 9.46 7.95 -18.27
C ARG A 68 9.99 6.52 -18.32
N PHE A 69 9.64 5.69 -17.34
CA PHE A 69 10.23 4.35 -17.14
C PHE A 69 9.24 3.20 -17.37
N GLY A 70 7.97 3.50 -17.60
CA GLY A 70 6.87 2.55 -17.71
C GLY A 70 6.16 2.29 -16.38
N SER A 71 4.85 2.11 -16.43
CA SER A 71 4.02 1.91 -15.23
C SER A 71 4.33 0.59 -14.54
N ALA A 72 4.53 -0.50 -15.28
CA ALA A 72 4.84 -1.81 -14.71
C ALA A 72 6.13 -1.79 -13.88
N ARG A 73 7.21 -1.20 -14.42
CA ARG A 73 8.50 -1.08 -13.70
C ARG A 73 8.38 -0.22 -12.46
N SER A 74 7.67 0.90 -12.57
CA SER A 74 7.44 1.81 -11.45
C SER A 74 6.65 1.14 -10.33
N ILE A 75 5.63 0.36 -10.66
CA ILE A 75 4.83 -0.42 -9.70
C ILE A 75 5.70 -1.45 -8.97
N ILE A 76 6.58 -2.18 -9.69
CA ILE A 76 7.50 -3.15 -9.07
C ILE A 76 8.44 -2.46 -8.06
N VAL A 77 9.02 -1.32 -8.44
CA VAL A 77 9.91 -0.55 -7.55
C VAL A 77 9.16 -0.06 -6.31
N LEU A 78 7.92 0.41 -6.48
CA LEU A 78 7.09 0.85 -5.35
C LEU A 78 6.70 -0.30 -4.42
N PHE A 79 6.37 -1.48 -4.97
CA PHE A 79 6.16 -2.66 -4.13
C PHE A 79 7.42 -3.08 -3.39
N ALA A 80 8.60 -3.07 -4.04
CA ALA A 80 9.86 -3.34 -3.37
C ALA A 80 10.15 -2.34 -2.24
N LEU A 81 9.86 -1.06 -2.46
CA LEU A 81 9.96 -0.02 -1.44
C LEU A 81 9.00 -0.28 -0.27
N LEU A 82 7.75 -0.72 -0.54
CA LEU A 82 6.79 -1.09 0.50
C LEU A 82 7.24 -2.31 1.30
N VAL A 83 7.78 -3.34 0.64
CA VAL A 83 8.35 -4.52 1.32
C VAL A 83 9.47 -4.10 2.28
N ALA A 84 10.39 -3.26 1.81
CA ALA A 84 11.48 -2.75 2.64
C ALA A 84 10.94 -1.91 3.81
N SER A 85 10.01 -1.01 3.55
CA SER A 85 9.45 -0.09 4.53
C SER A 85 8.65 -0.81 5.61
N PHE A 86 7.70 -1.67 5.23
CA PHE A 86 6.95 -2.48 6.18
C PHE A 86 7.85 -3.49 6.91
N GLY A 87 8.86 -4.05 6.21
CA GLY A 87 9.85 -4.95 6.82
C GLY A 87 10.67 -4.24 7.90
N VAL A 88 11.11 -3.01 7.67
CA VAL A 88 11.78 -2.20 8.69
C VAL A 88 10.86 -1.99 9.89
N LEU A 89 9.59 -1.60 9.70
CA LEU A 89 8.65 -1.39 10.80
C LEU A 89 8.33 -2.69 11.56
N ALA A 90 8.34 -3.84 10.89
CA ALA A 90 8.11 -5.14 11.52
C ALA A 90 9.22 -5.56 12.50
N VAL A 91 10.44 -5.04 12.33
CA VAL A 91 11.58 -5.36 13.20
C VAL A 91 12.03 -4.20 14.08
N SER A 92 11.48 -3.00 13.86
CA SER A 92 11.85 -1.79 14.60
C SER A 92 11.16 -1.75 15.96
N ALA A 93 11.94 -1.33 16.98
CA ALA A 93 11.41 -1.00 18.29
C ALA A 93 12.14 0.26 18.82
N PRO A 94 11.50 1.12 19.64
CA PRO A 94 12.12 2.35 20.19
C PRO A 94 13.42 2.11 20.94
N ASP A 95 13.55 0.94 21.55
CA ASP A 95 14.74 0.55 22.34
C ASP A 95 15.95 0.21 21.45
N THR A 96 15.71 -0.19 20.20
CA THR A 96 16.76 -0.69 19.28
C THR A 96 16.95 0.16 18.04
N THR A 97 15.93 0.95 17.67
CA THR A 97 15.91 1.75 16.44
C THR A 97 15.71 3.23 16.78
N SER A 98 16.53 4.10 16.19
CA SER A 98 16.34 5.55 16.36
C SER A 98 14.95 6.00 15.94
N LEU A 99 14.27 6.79 16.77
CA LEU A 99 12.97 7.37 16.48
C LEU A 99 12.96 8.15 15.16
N THR A 100 14.06 8.83 14.81
CA THR A 100 14.19 9.55 13.54
C THR A 100 14.07 8.61 12.35
N ILE A 101 14.65 7.41 12.42
CA ILE A 101 14.55 6.38 11.38
C ILE A 101 13.11 5.89 11.30
N MET A 102 12.46 5.64 12.43
CA MET A 102 11.07 5.19 12.48
C MET A 102 10.12 6.23 11.88
N TYR A 103 10.25 7.51 12.24
CA TYR A 103 9.47 8.60 11.65
C TYR A 103 9.72 8.73 10.15
N GLY A 104 10.98 8.73 9.73
CA GLY A 104 11.34 8.80 8.31
C GLY A 104 10.76 7.65 7.51
N ASN A 105 10.82 6.42 8.05
CA ASN A 105 10.27 5.24 7.39
C ASN A 105 8.73 5.31 7.24
N VAL A 106 8.02 5.84 8.24
CA VAL A 106 6.58 6.07 8.13
C VAL A 106 6.26 6.99 6.95
N PHE A 107 6.99 8.10 6.79
CA PHE A 107 6.79 9.00 5.63
C PHE A 107 7.12 8.32 4.29
N VAL A 108 8.15 7.49 4.23
CA VAL A 108 8.47 6.67 3.04
C VAL A 108 7.32 5.74 2.71
N THR A 109 6.71 5.11 3.72
CA THR A 109 5.55 4.22 3.52
C THR A 109 4.34 4.99 2.97
N PHE A 110 4.02 6.16 3.54
CA PHE A 110 2.95 7.03 3.02
C PHE A 110 3.21 7.41 1.56
N PHE A 111 4.43 7.85 1.26
CA PHE A 111 4.82 8.20 -0.11
C PHE A 111 4.63 7.01 -1.07
N ALA A 112 5.18 5.84 -0.74
CA ALA A 112 5.11 4.65 -1.61
C ALA A 112 3.67 4.17 -1.83
N VAL A 113 2.83 4.17 -0.79
CA VAL A 113 1.41 3.81 -0.89
C VAL A 113 0.65 4.77 -1.80
N TYR A 114 0.81 6.08 -1.63
CA TYR A 114 0.11 7.05 -2.46
C TYR A 114 0.65 7.10 -3.89
N ALA A 115 1.96 6.94 -4.07
CA ALA A 115 2.59 6.81 -5.38
C ALA A 115 2.00 5.63 -6.16
N LEU A 116 1.92 4.46 -5.51
CA LEU A 116 1.37 3.24 -6.10
C LEU A 116 -0.11 3.44 -6.49
N ARG A 117 -0.90 4.07 -5.61
CA ARG A 117 -2.30 4.41 -5.90
C ARG A 117 -2.46 5.38 -7.07
N GLY A 118 -1.49 6.24 -7.30
CA GLY A 118 -1.50 7.20 -8.40
C GLY A 118 -1.35 6.55 -9.77
N ILE A 119 -0.65 5.40 -9.85
CA ILE A 119 -0.25 4.84 -11.15
C ILE A 119 -0.79 3.45 -11.46
N TYR A 120 -1.41 2.71 -10.52
CA TYR A 120 -1.81 1.33 -10.79
C TYR A 120 -2.86 1.18 -11.90
N TYR A 121 -3.68 2.20 -12.17
CA TYR A 121 -4.60 2.19 -13.31
C TYR A 121 -3.93 2.50 -14.66
N ALA A 122 -2.78 3.19 -14.67
CA ALA A 122 -2.02 3.44 -15.89
C ALA A 122 -1.56 2.13 -16.57
N LEU A 123 -1.44 1.04 -15.80
CA LEU A 123 -1.12 -0.29 -16.32
C LEU A 123 -2.16 -0.80 -17.35
N LEU A 124 -3.44 -0.35 -17.27
CA LEU A 124 -4.47 -0.69 -18.27
C LEU A 124 -4.12 -0.16 -19.66
N GLU A 125 -3.47 0.98 -19.77
CA GLU A 125 -3.06 1.55 -21.06
C GLU A 125 -1.91 0.73 -21.67
N GLU A 126 -0.95 0.35 -20.85
CA GLU A 126 0.20 -0.48 -21.28
C GLU A 126 -0.23 -1.88 -21.74
N THR A 127 -1.30 -2.41 -21.18
CA THR A 127 -1.84 -3.74 -21.52
C THR A 127 -2.78 -3.77 -22.73
N HIS A 128 -2.82 -2.67 -23.50
CA HIS A 128 -3.59 -2.54 -24.75
C HIS A 128 -5.06 -2.93 -24.60
N THR A 129 -5.69 -2.59 -23.49
CA THR A 129 -7.13 -2.82 -23.29
C THR A 129 -7.94 -1.98 -24.31
N PRO A 130 -8.83 -2.58 -25.10
CA PRO A 130 -9.63 -1.85 -26.07
C PRO A 130 -10.44 -0.72 -25.42
N LYS A 131 -10.43 0.47 -26.02
CA LYS A 131 -11.08 1.67 -25.45
C LYS A 131 -12.55 1.46 -25.09
N HIS A 132 -13.30 0.68 -25.88
CA HIS A 132 -14.71 0.38 -25.61
C HIS A 132 -14.93 -0.52 -24.37
N LEU A 133 -13.90 -1.25 -23.92
CA LEU A 133 -13.96 -2.10 -22.72
C LEU A 133 -13.31 -1.46 -21.51
N THR A 134 -12.61 -0.32 -21.63
CA THR A 134 -11.85 0.32 -20.54
C THR A 134 -12.74 0.61 -19.34
N GLY A 135 -13.91 1.22 -19.55
CA GLY A 135 -14.83 1.53 -18.43
C GLY A 135 -15.31 0.29 -17.69
N ALA A 136 -15.71 -0.77 -18.42
CA ALA A 136 -16.13 -2.03 -17.83
C ALA A 136 -14.96 -2.75 -17.11
N SER A 137 -13.75 -2.68 -17.68
CA SER A 137 -12.54 -3.23 -17.07
C SER A 137 -12.22 -2.53 -15.74
N VAL A 138 -12.20 -1.19 -15.74
CA VAL A 138 -11.98 -0.41 -14.52
C VAL A 138 -13.02 -0.72 -13.45
N ALA A 139 -14.30 -0.84 -13.82
CA ALA A 139 -15.37 -1.15 -12.87
C ALA A 139 -15.16 -2.52 -12.21
N VAL A 140 -14.86 -3.56 -12.98
CA VAL A 140 -14.59 -4.92 -12.46
C VAL A 140 -13.34 -4.92 -11.58
N ILE A 141 -12.26 -4.32 -12.05
CA ILE A 141 -10.99 -4.24 -11.33
C ILE A 141 -11.16 -3.46 -10.02
N ALA A 142 -11.88 -2.34 -10.04
CA ALA A 142 -12.14 -1.55 -8.84
C ALA A 142 -13.00 -2.30 -7.82
N PHE A 143 -14.06 -2.96 -8.27
CA PHE A 143 -14.93 -3.75 -7.40
C PHE A 143 -14.16 -4.84 -6.66
N ILE A 144 -13.32 -5.58 -7.37
CA ILE A 144 -12.49 -6.63 -6.79
C ILE A 144 -11.32 -6.01 -6.00
N GLY A 145 -10.63 -5.03 -6.58
CA GLY A 145 -9.41 -4.42 -6.03
C GLY A 145 -9.62 -3.71 -4.71
N TYR A 146 -10.84 -3.17 -4.47
CA TYR A 146 -11.15 -2.49 -3.20
C TYR A 146 -11.83 -3.40 -2.17
N SER A 147 -11.93 -4.70 -2.44
CA SER A 147 -12.47 -5.67 -1.47
C SER A 147 -11.77 -5.69 -0.10
N PRO A 148 -10.46 -5.35 0.05
CA PRO A 148 -9.83 -5.25 1.36
C PRO A 148 -10.49 -4.24 2.31
N GLU A 149 -11.24 -3.26 1.79
CA GLU A 149 -12.03 -2.33 2.63
C GLU A 149 -12.93 -3.07 3.62
N ALA A 150 -13.52 -4.19 3.20
CA ALA A 150 -14.46 -4.94 4.02
C ALA A 150 -13.82 -5.80 5.11
N PHE A 151 -12.63 -6.35 4.88
CA PHE A 151 -12.04 -7.34 5.78
C PHE A 151 -10.73 -6.93 6.45
N PHE A 152 -9.99 -5.97 5.89
CA PHE A 152 -8.66 -5.63 6.38
C PHE A 152 -8.69 -5.08 7.81
N GLY A 153 -9.65 -4.20 8.13
CA GLY A 153 -9.83 -3.66 9.47
C GLY A 153 -10.08 -4.74 10.53
N PRO A 154 -11.09 -5.63 10.36
CA PRO A 154 -11.30 -6.75 11.27
C PRO A 154 -10.10 -7.67 11.45
N VAL A 155 -9.35 -7.93 10.37
CA VAL A 155 -8.11 -8.75 10.45
C VAL A 155 -7.04 -8.04 11.28
N THR A 156 -6.83 -6.75 11.02
CA THR A 156 -5.88 -5.92 11.77
C THR A 156 -6.23 -5.87 13.25
N GLY A 157 -7.50 -5.58 13.57
CA GLY A 157 -7.97 -5.50 14.96
C GLY A 157 -7.67 -6.79 15.73
N ARG A 158 -7.98 -7.95 15.16
CA ARG A 158 -7.70 -9.25 15.81
C ARG A 158 -6.21 -9.49 16.09
N ILE A 159 -5.32 -9.02 15.21
CA ILE A 159 -3.88 -9.19 15.38
C ILE A 159 -3.37 -8.29 16.51
N LEU A 160 -3.80 -7.03 16.54
CA LEU A 160 -3.43 -6.07 17.55
C LEU A 160 -4.00 -6.46 18.93
N ASP A 161 -5.24 -6.92 18.99
CA ASP A 161 -5.90 -7.38 20.23
C ASP A 161 -5.21 -8.65 20.79
N ALA A 162 -4.78 -9.56 19.91
CA ALA A 162 -4.10 -10.79 20.32
C ALA A 162 -2.67 -10.55 20.86
N ASN A 163 -2.02 -9.46 20.45
CA ASN A 163 -0.66 -9.11 20.84
C ASN A 163 -0.58 -7.61 21.13
N PRO A 164 -1.01 -7.14 22.31
CA PRO A 164 -0.98 -5.71 22.63
C PRO A 164 0.42 -5.10 22.58
N GLY A 165 0.51 -3.84 22.16
CA GLY A 165 1.74 -3.05 22.14
C GLY A 165 2.64 -3.33 20.93
N ILE A 166 3.95 -3.17 21.09
CA ILE A 166 4.94 -3.21 20.00
C ILE A 166 4.86 -4.50 19.18
N ALA A 167 4.76 -5.66 19.86
CA ALA A 167 4.73 -6.96 19.19
C ALA A 167 3.53 -7.13 18.24
N GLY A 168 2.37 -6.61 18.61
CA GLY A 168 1.19 -6.62 17.73
C GLY A 168 1.39 -5.80 16.48
N HIS A 169 1.98 -4.61 16.60
CA HIS A 169 2.30 -3.77 15.46
C HIS A 169 3.36 -4.42 14.56
N GLN A 170 4.40 -5.04 15.13
CA GLN A 170 5.40 -5.78 14.34
C GLN A 170 4.78 -6.93 13.57
N ASN A 171 3.95 -7.75 14.22
CA ASN A 171 3.22 -8.85 13.56
C ASN A 171 2.27 -8.34 12.48
N PHE A 172 1.58 -7.24 12.74
CA PHE A 172 0.70 -6.61 11.76
C PHE A 172 1.47 -6.15 10.52
N MET A 173 2.64 -5.50 10.68
CA MET A 173 3.43 -4.99 9.54
C MET A 173 3.95 -6.09 8.61
N LEU A 174 4.06 -7.34 9.07
CA LEU A 174 4.40 -8.47 8.21
C LEU A 174 3.34 -8.77 7.15
N ILE A 175 2.07 -8.48 7.43
CA ILE A 175 0.98 -8.73 6.48
C ILE A 175 1.09 -7.84 5.24
N PRO A 176 1.07 -6.48 5.36
CA PRO A 176 1.23 -5.63 4.20
C PRO A 176 2.59 -5.82 3.51
N ALA A 177 3.66 -6.22 4.24
CA ALA A 177 4.92 -6.61 3.63
C ALA A 177 4.76 -7.83 2.72
N ALA A 178 4.18 -8.93 3.22
CA ALA A 178 3.95 -10.15 2.44
C ALA A 178 3.02 -9.91 1.24
N VAL A 179 1.96 -9.14 1.43
CA VAL A 179 1.03 -8.76 0.36
C VAL A 179 1.74 -7.89 -0.69
N SER A 180 2.66 -7.03 -0.28
CA SER A 180 3.47 -6.23 -1.22
C SER A 180 4.42 -7.10 -2.05
N VAL A 181 5.00 -8.16 -1.47
CA VAL A 181 5.78 -9.16 -2.24
C VAL A 181 4.89 -9.80 -3.31
N LEU A 182 3.69 -10.23 -2.93
CA LEU A 182 2.73 -10.83 -3.87
C LEU A 182 2.36 -9.87 -5.00
N GLY A 183 2.08 -8.61 -4.69
CA GLY A 183 1.79 -7.56 -5.69
C GLY A 183 2.94 -7.34 -6.67
N GLY A 184 4.18 -7.31 -6.17
CA GLY A 184 5.38 -7.23 -7.00
C GLY A 184 5.54 -8.43 -7.92
N LEU A 185 5.33 -9.65 -7.42
CA LEU A 185 5.41 -10.89 -8.21
C LEU A 185 4.32 -10.95 -9.31
N ILE A 186 3.08 -10.56 -8.99
CA ILE A 186 2.01 -10.49 -10.00
C ILE A 186 2.38 -9.47 -11.08
N THR A 187 2.94 -8.31 -10.70
CA THR A 187 3.35 -7.29 -11.67
C THR A 187 4.51 -7.77 -12.56
N LEU A 188 5.43 -8.56 -12.02
CA LEU A 188 6.53 -9.18 -12.79
C LEU A 188 6.04 -10.22 -13.80
N SER A 189 4.88 -10.81 -13.59
CA SER A 189 4.30 -11.83 -14.49
C SER A 189 3.54 -11.25 -15.68
N LEU A 190 3.34 -9.91 -15.71
CA LEU A 190 2.69 -9.18 -16.81
C LEU A 190 3.70 -8.76 -17.88
#